data_2bb011d82c136d06353a253c67ca4de4
#
_entry.id   2bb011d82c136d06353a253c67ca4de4
#
_cell.length_a   1.000
_cell.length_b   1.000
_cell.length_c   1.000
_cell.angle_alpha   90.00
_cell.angle_beta   90.00
_cell.angle_gamma   90.00
#
_symmetry.space_group_name_H-M   'P 1'
#
loop_
_entity.id
_entity.type
_entity.pdbx_description
1 polymer ?
#
loop_
_entity_poly.entity_id
_entity_poly.type
_entity_poly.pdbx_seq_one_letter_code
_entity_poly.pdbx_strand_id
1 'polypeptide(L)'
;MKIPIYHVDAFAVEPFKGNPAAVCMLQSPRSDTWMQQVAAEMALSETAFLLPKGEGYNLRWFTPKTEVDLCGHATLASAHILYEFGFYEPDETIAFYTLSGKITSSFSNGTIELDMPRRDPTPQPITPEIVDVLGQEPRAAAIYSDQVLLVELGSPDAVRSFEPDWKKIATLPQVDLIITAPCSEKYDFISRFFSPKTGIYEDPVTGMAHCVLAPYYAERMGKSRFHAYQASPRGGEVWARLGEDRVYIGGKAVTVAQGELLHQKA
;
A
#
# COMPACT_ATOMS: atom_id res chain seq x y z
N MET A 1 23.34 -14.19 -16.07
CA MET A 1 21.93 -14.53 -16.38
C MET A 1 21.14 -13.23 -16.41
N LYS A 2 20.15 -13.10 -17.28
CA LYS A 2 19.27 -11.93 -17.35
C LYS A 2 18.33 -11.92 -16.14
N ILE A 3 18.04 -10.76 -15.59
CA ILE A 3 17.14 -10.60 -14.45
C ILE A 3 15.80 -10.11 -14.97
N PRO A 4 14.72 -10.91 -14.89
CA PRO A 4 13.39 -10.46 -15.27
C PRO A 4 12.94 -9.31 -14.38
N ILE A 5 12.32 -8.30 -14.99
CA ILE A 5 11.69 -7.18 -14.31
C ILE A 5 10.30 -6.94 -14.89
N TYR A 6 9.35 -6.69 -14.02
CA TYR A 6 7.95 -6.45 -14.36
C TYR A 6 7.51 -5.11 -13.80
N HIS A 7 6.69 -4.39 -14.56
CA HIS A 7 5.98 -3.21 -14.08
C HIS A 7 4.53 -3.59 -13.84
N VAL A 8 4.07 -3.48 -12.61
CA VAL A 8 2.75 -3.95 -12.16
C VAL A 8 2.00 -2.81 -11.48
N ASP A 9 0.78 -2.58 -11.90
CA ASP A 9 -0.16 -1.70 -11.22
C ASP A 9 -0.93 -2.52 -10.17
N ALA A 10 -0.58 -2.37 -8.90
CA ALA A 10 -1.24 -3.03 -7.77
C ALA A 10 -2.51 -2.28 -7.35
N PHE A 11 -3.52 -2.99 -6.83
CA PHE A 11 -4.84 -2.46 -6.51
C PHE A 11 -5.58 -1.86 -7.72
N ALA A 12 -5.31 -2.41 -8.90
CA ALA A 12 -5.86 -1.96 -10.18
C ALA A 12 -6.70 -3.07 -10.83
N VAL A 13 -7.79 -2.68 -11.47
CA VAL A 13 -8.63 -3.56 -12.30
C VAL A 13 -8.38 -3.32 -13.79
N GLU A 14 -7.69 -2.24 -14.14
CA GLU A 14 -7.29 -1.86 -15.49
C GLU A 14 -5.91 -1.18 -15.45
N PRO A 15 -5.14 -1.18 -16.56
CA PRO A 15 -3.83 -0.54 -16.61
C PRO A 15 -3.89 0.96 -16.29
N PHE A 16 -2.79 1.49 -15.74
CA PHE A 16 -2.57 2.92 -15.45
C PHE A 16 -3.41 3.45 -14.28
N LYS A 17 -3.99 2.54 -13.48
CA LYS A 17 -4.64 2.79 -12.19
C LYS A 17 -3.84 2.15 -11.06
N GLY A 18 -4.32 2.27 -9.83
CA GLY A 18 -3.67 1.68 -8.67
C GLY A 18 -2.29 2.26 -8.37
N ASN A 19 -1.47 1.49 -7.69
CA ASN A 19 -0.12 1.89 -7.28
C ASN A 19 0.94 1.08 -8.04
N PRO A 20 1.78 1.73 -8.86
CA PRO A 20 2.76 1.03 -9.67
C PRO A 20 3.96 0.57 -8.85
N ALA A 21 4.42 -0.66 -9.09
CA ALA A 21 5.65 -1.22 -8.54
C ALA A 21 6.46 -1.92 -9.62
N ALA A 22 7.79 -1.89 -9.50
CA ALA A 22 8.64 -2.82 -10.24
C ALA A 22 8.86 -4.09 -9.41
N VAL A 23 8.88 -5.25 -10.08
CA VAL A 23 9.15 -6.55 -9.46
C VAL A 23 10.32 -7.21 -10.16
N CYS A 24 11.44 -7.41 -9.44
CA CYS A 24 12.65 -8.05 -9.95
C CYS A 24 12.75 -9.48 -9.43
N MET A 25 12.85 -10.47 -10.33
CA MET A 25 13.00 -11.88 -10.00
C MET A 25 14.49 -12.25 -9.95
N LEU A 26 15.06 -12.32 -8.74
CA LEU A 26 16.46 -12.64 -8.54
C LEU A 26 16.70 -14.16 -8.50
N GLN A 27 17.80 -14.61 -9.11
CA GLN A 27 18.26 -16.00 -9.04
C GLN A 27 19.43 -16.19 -8.05
N SER A 28 20.05 -15.10 -7.64
CA SER A 28 21.13 -15.07 -6.64
C SER A 28 21.08 -13.74 -5.87
N PRO A 29 21.63 -13.72 -4.63
CA PRO A 29 21.70 -12.50 -3.84
C PRO A 29 22.39 -11.36 -4.61
N ARG A 30 21.91 -10.14 -4.36
CA ARG A 30 22.49 -8.89 -4.85
C ARG A 30 22.86 -7.98 -3.68
N SER A 31 23.83 -7.08 -3.88
CA SER A 31 24.17 -6.10 -2.86
C SER A 31 23.06 -5.07 -2.67
N ASP A 32 22.96 -4.51 -1.47
CA ASP A 32 22.00 -3.45 -1.15
C ASP A 32 22.19 -2.24 -2.09
N THR A 33 23.46 -1.91 -2.37
CA THR A 33 23.81 -0.81 -3.30
C THR A 33 23.25 -1.06 -4.71
N TRP A 34 23.35 -2.29 -5.22
CA TRP A 34 22.81 -2.62 -6.53
C TRP A 34 21.28 -2.54 -6.56
N MET A 35 20.60 -3.07 -5.54
CA MET A 35 19.14 -2.99 -5.45
C MET A 35 18.66 -1.55 -5.33
N GLN A 36 19.36 -0.72 -4.54
CA GLN A 36 19.07 0.70 -4.42
C GLN A 36 19.25 1.46 -5.75
N GLN A 37 20.29 1.15 -6.51
CA GLN A 37 20.52 1.77 -7.82
C GLN A 37 19.42 1.38 -8.84
N VAL A 38 19.00 0.10 -8.85
CA VAL A 38 17.89 -0.35 -9.70
C VAL A 38 16.60 0.36 -9.30
N ALA A 39 16.30 0.48 -8.02
CA ALA A 39 15.09 1.17 -7.55
C ALA A 39 15.12 2.67 -7.92
N ALA A 40 16.26 3.32 -7.82
CA ALA A 40 16.44 4.72 -8.25
C ALA A 40 16.23 4.89 -9.77
N GLU A 41 16.72 3.94 -10.59
CA GLU A 41 16.56 3.96 -12.04
C GLU A 41 15.11 3.72 -12.47
N MET A 42 14.40 2.81 -11.79
CA MET A 42 12.97 2.55 -12.05
C MET A 42 12.10 3.76 -11.69
N ALA A 43 12.49 4.56 -10.72
CA ALA A 43 11.81 5.80 -10.30
C ALA A 43 10.31 5.61 -9.99
N LEU A 44 9.93 4.41 -9.51
CA LEU A 44 8.59 4.10 -9.01
C LEU A 44 8.56 4.26 -7.49
N SER A 45 7.35 4.23 -6.91
CA SER A 45 7.20 4.30 -5.44
C SER A 45 8.12 3.28 -4.77
N GLU A 46 8.02 2.00 -5.16
CA GLU A 46 8.92 0.94 -4.74
C GLU A 46 9.26 -0.03 -5.87
N THR A 47 10.47 -0.61 -5.74
CA THR A 47 10.92 -1.78 -6.49
C THR A 47 11.07 -2.95 -5.53
N ALA A 48 10.37 -4.03 -5.81
CA ALA A 48 10.43 -5.29 -5.06
C ALA A 48 11.51 -6.21 -5.65
N PHE A 49 12.29 -6.85 -4.78
CA PHE A 49 13.28 -7.84 -5.16
C PHE A 49 12.93 -9.18 -4.51
N LEU A 50 12.60 -10.16 -5.35
CA LEU A 50 12.24 -11.52 -4.96
C LEU A 50 13.44 -12.46 -5.15
N LEU A 51 13.89 -13.09 -4.06
CA LEU A 51 14.91 -14.13 -4.08
C LEU A 51 14.32 -15.41 -3.48
N PRO A 52 14.33 -16.56 -4.19
CA PRO A 52 13.82 -17.82 -3.65
C PRO A 52 14.45 -18.17 -2.29
N LYS A 53 13.62 -18.58 -1.32
CA LYS A 53 14.03 -18.96 0.04
C LYS A 53 13.10 -20.04 0.60
N GLY A 54 13.58 -21.29 0.68
CA GLY A 54 12.75 -22.41 1.12
C GLY A 54 11.55 -22.59 0.20
N GLU A 55 10.35 -22.66 0.77
CA GLU A 55 9.09 -22.79 0.04
C GLU A 55 8.46 -21.41 -0.32
N GLY A 56 9.24 -20.33 -0.26
CA GLY A 56 8.75 -18.98 -0.56
C GLY A 56 9.88 -18.09 -1.06
N TYR A 57 9.78 -16.80 -0.74
CA TYR A 57 10.73 -15.79 -1.21
C TYR A 57 11.21 -14.90 -0.06
N ASN A 58 12.50 -14.57 -0.07
CA ASN A 58 12.98 -13.36 0.60
C ASN A 58 12.54 -12.16 -0.25
N LEU A 59 11.79 -11.24 0.34
CA LEU A 59 11.25 -10.08 -0.33
C LEU A 59 11.75 -8.82 0.34
N ARG A 60 12.35 -7.94 -0.46
CA ARG A 60 12.88 -6.64 -0.05
C ARG A 60 12.32 -5.55 -0.95
N TRP A 61 12.07 -4.38 -0.38
CA TRP A 61 11.51 -3.24 -1.10
C TRP A 61 12.41 -2.02 -0.97
N PHE A 62 12.65 -1.36 -2.08
CA PHE A 62 13.43 -0.14 -2.12
C PHE A 62 12.65 0.97 -2.80
N THR A 63 12.51 2.11 -2.12
CA THR A 63 12.16 3.37 -2.78
C THR A 63 13.35 3.86 -3.62
N PRO A 64 13.23 4.91 -4.44
CA PRO A 64 14.38 5.50 -5.11
C PRO A 64 15.51 5.98 -4.16
N LYS A 65 15.24 6.08 -2.85
CA LYS A 65 16.19 6.66 -1.88
C LYS A 65 16.66 5.69 -0.80
N THR A 66 15.82 4.74 -0.38
CA THR A 66 16.12 3.87 0.76
C THR A 66 15.32 2.57 0.71
N GLU A 67 15.82 1.54 1.39
CA GLU A 67 15.04 0.34 1.70
C GLU A 67 13.95 0.66 2.72
N VAL A 68 12.80 -0.03 2.60
CA VAL A 68 11.67 0.06 3.53
C VAL A 68 11.34 -1.31 4.11
N ASP A 69 10.90 -1.32 5.37
CA ASP A 69 10.66 -2.56 6.13
C ASP A 69 9.35 -3.25 5.75
N LEU A 70 8.38 -2.51 5.21
CA LEU A 70 7.06 -3.01 4.85
C LEU A 70 6.46 -2.21 3.69
N CYS A 71 6.00 -2.94 2.65
CA CYS A 71 5.31 -2.34 1.51
C CYS A 71 4.18 -3.26 1.01
N GLY A 72 2.93 -2.83 1.19
CA GLY A 72 1.75 -3.64 0.82
C GLY A 72 1.56 -3.78 -0.69
N HIS A 73 1.59 -2.65 -1.45
CA HIS A 73 1.30 -2.69 -2.88
C HIS A 73 2.38 -3.45 -3.68
N ALA A 74 3.66 -3.28 -3.33
CA ALA A 74 4.74 -4.01 -4.00
C ALA A 74 4.77 -5.50 -3.60
N THR A 75 4.24 -5.87 -2.40
CA THR A 75 4.00 -7.27 -2.04
C THR A 75 2.87 -7.87 -2.87
N LEU A 76 1.78 -7.13 -3.05
CA LEU A 76 0.65 -7.55 -3.89
C LEU A 76 1.07 -7.70 -5.35
N ALA A 77 1.86 -6.76 -5.88
CA ALA A 77 2.48 -6.84 -7.20
C ALA A 77 3.37 -8.08 -7.34
N SER A 78 4.18 -8.37 -6.31
CA SER A 78 5.06 -9.56 -6.27
C SER A 78 4.23 -10.86 -6.30
N ALA A 79 3.18 -10.94 -5.49
CA ALA A 79 2.28 -12.09 -5.48
C ALA A 79 1.58 -12.26 -6.84
N HIS A 80 1.13 -11.15 -7.46
CA HIS A 80 0.52 -11.16 -8.78
C HIS A 80 1.44 -11.82 -9.83
N ILE A 81 2.70 -11.40 -9.90
CA ILE A 81 3.69 -11.98 -10.84
C ILE A 81 3.87 -13.47 -10.57
N LEU A 82 3.93 -13.89 -9.31
CA LEU A 82 4.13 -15.31 -8.98
C LEU A 82 2.93 -16.18 -9.38
N TYR A 83 1.70 -15.68 -9.27
CA TYR A 83 0.49 -16.37 -9.75
C TYR A 83 0.34 -16.27 -11.28
N GLU A 84 0.49 -15.08 -11.87
CA GLU A 84 0.28 -14.85 -13.31
C GLU A 84 1.22 -15.66 -14.19
N PHE A 85 2.48 -15.84 -13.75
CA PHE A 85 3.48 -16.60 -14.51
C PHE A 85 3.61 -18.06 -14.06
N GLY A 86 2.69 -18.56 -13.24
CA GLY A 86 2.61 -19.98 -12.85
C GLY A 86 3.74 -20.48 -11.96
N PHE A 87 4.33 -19.61 -11.14
CA PHE A 87 5.25 -20.02 -10.09
C PHE A 87 4.52 -20.66 -8.91
N TYR A 88 3.24 -20.30 -8.73
CA TYR A 88 2.31 -20.87 -7.75
C TYR A 88 0.95 -21.07 -8.40
N GLU A 89 0.27 -22.14 -7.99
CA GLU A 89 -1.13 -22.38 -8.36
C GLU A 89 -2.05 -21.45 -7.54
N PRO A 90 -3.27 -21.14 -8.04
CA PRO A 90 -4.18 -20.20 -7.35
C PRO A 90 -4.59 -20.61 -5.93
N ASP A 91 -4.56 -21.89 -5.58
CA ASP A 91 -4.90 -22.41 -4.25
C ASP A 91 -3.70 -22.51 -3.31
N GLU A 92 -2.50 -22.22 -3.79
CA GLU A 92 -1.29 -22.19 -2.98
C GLU A 92 -1.11 -20.86 -2.26
N THR A 93 -0.59 -20.90 -1.04
CA THR A 93 -0.23 -19.72 -0.27
C THR A 93 1.24 -19.38 -0.47
N ILE A 94 1.55 -18.15 -0.85
CA ILE A 94 2.91 -17.69 -1.00
C ILE A 94 3.42 -17.15 0.35
N ALA A 95 4.62 -17.55 0.75
CA ALA A 95 5.30 -17.02 1.93
C ALA A 95 6.39 -16.02 1.51
N PHE A 96 6.32 -14.80 2.04
CA PHE A 96 7.33 -13.77 1.90
C PHE A 96 8.05 -13.57 3.24
N TYR A 97 9.36 -13.70 3.24
CA TYR A 97 10.24 -13.43 4.38
C TYR A 97 10.82 -12.03 4.22
N THR A 98 10.49 -11.14 5.11
CA THR A 98 10.79 -9.70 5.04
C THR A 98 11.49 -9.21 6.31
N LEU A 99 11.95 -7.95 6.32
CA LEU A 99 12.49 -7.32 7.53
C LEU A 99 11.45 -7.17 8.65
N SER A 100 10.16 -7.03 8.28
CA SER A 100 9.04 -6.95 9.24
C SER A 100 8.45 -8.32 9.61
N GLY A 101 9.15 -9.42 9.28
CA GLY A 101 8.69 -10.77 9.55
C GLY A 101 8.06 -11.46 8.34
N LYS A 102 7.31 -12.53 8.60
CA LYS A 102 6.66 -13.32 7.56
C LYS A 102 5.32 -12.69 7.18
N ILE A 103 5.13 -12.46 5.88
CA ILE A 103 3.85 -12.07 5.27
C ILE A 103 3.40 -13.24 4.40
N THR A 104 2.10 -13.52 4.36
CA THR A 104 1.54 -14.50 3.44
C THR A 104 0.58 -13.85 2.46
N SER A 105 0.52 -14.41 1.26
CA SER A 105 -0.44 -14.05 0.23
C SER A 105 -1.21 -15.26 -0.21
N SER A 106 -2.51 -15.10 -0.40
CA SER A 106 -3.40 -16.08 -1.03
C SER A 106 -4.14 -15.45 -2.20
N PHE A 107 -4.61 -16.28 -3.13
CA PHE A 107 -5.38 -15.84 -4.28
C PHE A 107 -6.73 -16.53 -4.31
N SER A 108 -7.80 -15.77 -4.41
CA SER A 108 -9.16 -16.29 -4.47
C SER A 108 -10.07 -15.37 -5.27
N ASN A 109 -10.88 -15.95 -6.17
CA ASN A 109 -11.87 -15.20 -6.96
C ASN A 109 -11.30 -13.98 -7.71
N GLY A 110 -10.08 -14.12 -8.25
CA GLY A 110 -9.42 -13.03 -8.99
C GLY A 110 -8.87 -11.90 -8.10
N THR A 111 -8.78 -12.13 -6.79
CA THR A 111 -8.27 -11.16 -5.81
C THR A 111 -7.11 -11.78 -5.03
N ILE A 112 -6.02 -11.06 -4.93
CA ILE A 112 -4.87 -11.39 -4.07
C ILE A 112 -5.16 -10.81 -2.69
N GLU A 113 -5.05 -11.60 -1.64
CA GLU A 113 -5.19 -11.18 -0.24
C GLU A 113 -3.85 -11.31 0.48
N LEU A 114 -3.41 -10.24 1.15
CA LEU A 114 -2.21 -10.19 1.98
C LEU A 114 -2.60 -10.25 3.45
N ASP A 115 -1.94 -11.09 4.21
CA ASP A 115 -2.09 -11.18 5.67
C ASP A 115 -1.18 -10.15 6.35
N MET A 116 -1.77 -9.02 6.79
CA MET A 116 -1.06 -7.86 7.31
C MET A 116 -1.34 -7.66 8.81
N PRO A 117 -0.44 -6.99 9.55
CA PRO A 117 -0.69 -6.67 10.96
C PRO A 117 -1.85 -5.67 11.12
N ARG A 118 -2.72 -5.95 12.09
CA ARG A 118 -3.78 -5.03 12.49
C ARG A 118 -3.19 -3.80 13.19
N ARG A 119 -3.79 -2.62 12.92
CA ARG A 119 -3.34 -1.34 13.43
C ARG A 119 -4.55 -0.56 13.97
N ASP A 120 -4.82 -0.70 15.25
CA ASP A 120 -5.98 -0.05 15.88
C ASP A 120 -5.68 1.42 16.17
N PRO A 121 -6.39 2.37 15.53
CA PRO A 121 -6.22 3.78 15.83
C PRO A 121 -6.96 4.16 17.11
N THR A 122 -6.42 5.11 17.86
CA THR A 122 -7.06 5.67 19.05
C THR A 122 -7.63 7.06 18.74
N PRO A 123 -8.85 7.37 19.19
CA PRO A 123 -9.43 8.70 19.02
C PRO A 123 -8.55 9.78 19.62
N GLN A 124 -8.48 10.93 18.96
CA GLN A 124 -7.81 12.13 19.49
C GLN A 124 -8.65 13.38 19.26
N PRO A 125 -8.42 14.47 20.04
CA PRO A 125 -9.07 15.75 19.83
C PRO A 125 -8.75 16.34 18.46
N ILE A 126 -9.73 17.03 17.87
CA ILE A 126 -9.52 17.88 16.69
C ILE A 126 -8.83 19.14 17.19
N THR A 127 -7.61 19.39 16.70
CA THR A 127 -6.84 20.59 17.09
C THR A 127 -6.95 21.68 16.01
N PRO A 128 -6.68 22.95 16.36
CA PRO A 128 -6.67 24.04 15.38
C PRO A 128 -5.70 23.79 14.20
N GLU A 129 -4.59 23.09 14.44
CA GLU A 129 -3.61 22.75 13.41
C GLU A 129 -4.20 21.76 12.39
N ILE A 130 -4.99 20.79 12.85
CA ILE A 130 -5.70 19.83 11.97
C ILE A 130 -6.69 20.61 11.09
N VAL A 131 -7.47 21.52 11.68
CA VAL A 131 -8.46 22.34 10.94
C VAL A 131 -7.75 23.25 9.93
N ASP A 132 -6.62 23.87 10.29
CA ASP A 132 -5.84 24.72 9.37
C ASP A 132 -5.27 23.93 8.18
N VAL A 133 -4.76 22.73 8.43
CA VAL A 133 -4.25 21.83 7.37
C VAL A 133 -5.37 21.40 6.41
N LEU A 134 -6.55 21.11 6.94
CA LEU A 134 -7.68 20.62 6.14
C LEU A 134 -8.48 21.75 5.47
N GLY A 135 -8.39 22.98 5.99
CA GLY A 135 -9.21 24.11 5.57
C GLY A 135 -10.72 23.94 5.90
N GLN A 136 -11.07 22.95 6.71
CA GLN A 136 -12.43 22.64 7.15
C GLN A 136 -12.44 21.87 8.47
N GLU A 137 -13.54 21.91 9.19
CA GLU A 137 -13.77 21.13 10.40
C GLU A 137 -14.01 19.66 10.04
N PRO A 138 -13.20 18.70 10.53
CA PRO A 138 -13.45 17.27 10.31
C PRO A 138 -14.52 16.74 11.29
N ARG A 139 -15.06 15.56 11.00
CA ARG A 139 -16.00 14.86 11.90
C ARG A 139 -15.32 14.19 13.07
N ALA A 140 -14.14 13.64 12.83
CA ALA A 140 -13.36 12.92 13.83
C ALA A 140 -11.88 12.89 13.45
N ALA A 141 -11.04 12.71 14.47
CA ALA A 141 -9.62 12.45 14.31
C ALA A 141 -9.21 11.25 15.16
N ALA A 142 -8.25 10.49 14.69
CA ALA A 142 -7.64 9.37 15.40
C ALA A 142 -6.15 9.27 15.06
N ILE A 143 -5.37 8.61 15.89
CA ILE A 143 -3.95 8.42 15.69
C ILE A 143 -3.58 6.93 15.81
N TYR A 144 -2.71 6.47 14.93
CA TYR A 144 -2.04 5.18 15.10
C TYR A 144 -0.56 5.41 15.33
N SER A 145 -0.07 5.06 16.52
CA SER A 145 1.24 5.45 17.03
C SER A 145 1.46 6.97 16.87
N ASP A 146 2.68 7.45 16.95
CA ASP A 146 3.00 8.87 16.68
C ASP A 146 3.22 9.15 15.18
N GLN A 147 2.91 8.19 14.32
CA GLN A 147 3.27 8.28 12.90
C GLN A 147 2.08 8.64 12.00
N VAL A 148 0.89 8.13 12.28
CA VAL A 148 -0.26 8.22 11.37
C VAL A 148 -1.40 9.00 12.00
N LEU A 149 -1.76 10.13 11.40
CA LEU A 149 -3.00 10.85 11.69
C LEU A 149 -4.08 10.40 10.72
N LEU A 150 -5.20 9.93 11.24
CA LEU A 150 -6.43 9.63 10.49
C LEU A 150 -7.46 10.71 10.77
N VAL A 151 -8.05 11.26 9.71
CA VAL A 151 -9.08 12.30 9.83
C VAL A 151 -10.30 11.92 8.98
N GLU A 152 -11.48 11.88 9.61
CA GLU A 152 -12.74 11.65 8.94
C GLU A 152 -13.38 12.98 8.53
N LEU A 153 -13.57 13.17 7.21
CA LEU A 153 -14.23 14.34 6.64
C LEU A 153 -15.75 14.16 6.56
N GLY A 154 -16.44 15.26 6.24
CA GLY A 154 -17.89 15.33 6.21
C GLY A 154 -18.57 14.46 5.13
N SER A 155 -17.90 14.19 4.01
CA SER A 155 -18.47 13.45 2.89
C SER A 155 -17.40 12.86 1.97
N PRO A 156 -17.74 11.87 1.12
CA PRO A 156 -16.87 11.38 0.06
C PRO A 156 -16.38 12.50 -0.89
N ASP A 157 -17.22 13.48 -1.19
CA ASP A 157 -16.84 14.59 -2.06
C ASP A 157 -15.80 15.49 -1.41
N ALA A 158 -15.87 15.71 -0.10
CA ALA A 158 -14.83 16.44 0.63
C ALA A 158 -13.45 15.72 0.56
N VAL A 159 -13.43 14.39 0.54
CA VAL A 159 -12.19 13.62 0.35
C VAL A 159 -11.69 13.76 -1.10
N ARG A 160 -12.57 13.61 -2.09
CA ARG A 160 -12.20 13.71 -3.51
C ARG A 160 -11.69 15.08 -3.90
N SER A 161 -12.37 16.15 -3.41
CA SER A 161 -12.07 17.53 -3.74
C SER A 161 -10.98 18.16 -2.87
N PHE A 162 -10.44 17.44 -1.88
CA PHE A 162 -9.39 17.96 -1.04
C PHE A 162 -8.15 18.31 -1.85
N GLU A 163 -7.75 19.58 -1.82
CA GLU A 163 -6.52 20.07 -2.43
C GLU A 163 -5.44 20.18 -1.35
N PRO A 164 -4.44 19.28 -1.34
CA PRO A 164 -3.45 19.24 -0.27
C PRO A 164 -2.45 20.39 -0.37
N ASP A 165 -2.28 21.13 0.72
CA ASP A 165 -1.12 21.97 0.92
C ASP A 165 0.00 21.14 1.58
N TRP A 166 0.95 20.67 0.76
CA TRP A 166 2.05 19.82 1.19
C TRP A 166 2.89 20.43 2.32
N LYS A 167 3.05 21.76 2.32
CA LYS A 167 3.81 22.47 3.35
C LYS A 167 3.06 22.46 4.67
N LYS A 168 1.76 22.69 4.64
CA LYS A 168 0.91 22.61 5.83
C LYS A 168 0.85 21.18 6.37
N ILE A 169 0.63 20.17 5.52
CA ILE A 169 0.62 18.76 5.95
C ILE A 169 1.96 18.40 6.62
N ALA A 170 3.09 18.86 6.08
CA ALA A 170 4.40 18.61 6.66
C ALA A 170 4.62 19.27 8.04
N THR A 171 3.79 20.22 8.48
CA THR A 171 3.87 20.81 9.83
C THR A 171 3.22 19.95 10.91
N LEU A 172 2.33 19.01 10.55
CA LEU A 172 1.72 18.10 11.52
C LEU A 172 2.81 17.31 12.27
N PRO A 173 2.60 16.97 13.55
CA PRO A 173 3.55 16.13 14.30
C PRO A 173 3.76 14.77 13.61
N GLN A 174 2.69 14.16 13.09
CA GLN A 174 2.71 12.85 12.44
C GLN A 174 3.44 12.90 11.10
N VAL A 175 3.91 11.73 10.64
CA VAL A 175 4.57 11.58 9.35
C VAL A 175 3.54 11.48 8.23
N ASP A 176 2.48 10.71 8.48
CA ASP A 176 1.46 10.35 7.51
C ASP A 176 0.10 10.95 7.87
N LEU A 177 -0.64 11.38 6.86
CA LEU A 177 -2.03 11.83 6.97
C LEU A 177 -2.94 10.94 6.11
N ILE A 178 -3.94 10.33 6.74
CA ILE A 178 -5.06 9.66 6.08
C ILE A 178 -6.26 10.59 6.20
N ILE A 179 -6.85 10.99 5.08
CA ILE A 179 -8.20 11.57 5.08
C ILE A 179 -9.18 10.53 4.55
N THR A 180 -10.37 10.45 5.15
CA THR A 180 -11.36 9.43 4.80
C THR A 180 -12.78 9.93 5.03
N ALA A 181 -13.75 9.28 4.40
CA ALA A 181 -15.18 9.45 4.69
C ALA A 181 -15.92 8.14 4.43
N PRO A 182 -16.98 7.84 5.21
CA PRO A 182 -17.90 6.77 4.88
C PRO A 182 -18.56 7.03 3.52
N CYS A 183 -18.81 5.97 2.76
CA CYS A 183 -19.45 6.02 1.45
C CYS A 183 -20.60 5.00 1.42
N SER A 184 -21.67 5.28 0.73
CA SER A 184 -22.85 4.40 0.67
C SER A 184 -23.22 3.98 -0.76
N GLU A 185 -22.42 4.35 -1.77
CA GLU A 185 -22.67 4.01 -3.16
C GLU A 185 -22.09 2.63 -3.51
N LYS A 186 -20.90 2.60 -4.11
CA LYS A 186 -20.20 1.37 -4.50
C LYS A 186 -19.26 0.87 -3.39
N TYR A 187 -18.73 1.78 -2.60
CA TYR A 187 -17.71 1.53 -1.59
C TYR A 187 -18.24 1.77 -0.18
N ASP A 188 -17.65 1.15 0.80
CA ASP A 188 -17.99 1.38 2.22
C ASP A 188 -17.38 2.68 2.73
N PHE A 189 -16.18 2.97 2.29
CA PHE A 189 -15.50 4.23 2.57
C PHE A 189 -14.53 4.57 1.44
N ILE A 190 -14.15 5.83 1.39
CA ILE A 190 -13.08 6.31 0.53
C ILE A 190 -11.99 6.95 1.36
N SER A 191 -10.77 6.99 0.83
CA SER A 191 -9.61 7.56 1.51
C SER A 191 -8.63 8.20 0.55
N ARG A 192 -7.72 9.02 1.08
CA ARG A 192 -6.47 9.45 0.43
C ARG A 192 -5.35 9.43 1.47
N PHE A 193 -4.12 9.24 1.01
CA PHE A 193 -2.95 9.10 1.87
C PHE A 193 -1.83 10.04 1.45
N PHE A 194 -1.26 10.75 2.42
CA PHE A 194 -0.24 11.76 2.21
C PHE A 194 0.93 11.56 3.16
N SER A 195 2.17 11.58 2.65
CA SER A 195 3.41 11.44 3.42
C SER A 195 4.52 12.39 2.92
N PRO A 196 4.29 13.71 2.94
CA PRO A 196 5.25 14.67 2.37
C PRO A 196 6.60 14.67 3.09
N LYS A 197 6.67 14.31 4.37
CA LYS A 197 7.92 14.20 5.14
C LYS A 197 8.84 13.09 4.62
N THR A 198 8.30 12.04 4.01
CA THR A 198 9.09 10.97 3.39
C THR A 198 9.44 11.24 1.93
N GLY A 199 8.88 12.32 1.35
CA GLY A 199 9.02 12.69 -0.05
C GLY A 199 7.95 12.11 -0.96
N ILE A 200 6.96 11.42 -0.40
CA ILE A 200 5.76 10.92 -1.09
C ILE A 200 4.63 11.90 -0.83
N TYR A 201 4.37 12.81 -1.77
CA TYR A 201 3.31 13.81 -1.56
C TYR A 201 1.95 13.15 -1.40
N GLU A 202 1.55 12.30 -2.33
CA GLU A 202 0.34 11.48 -2.25
C GLU A 202 0.64 10.07 -2.77
N ASP A 203 0.39 9.05 -1.93
CA ASP A 203 0.55 7.65 -2.34
C ASP A 203 -0.72 7.18 -3.08
N PRO A 204 -0.59 6.61 -4.28
CA PRO A 204 -1.75 6.24 -5.11
C PRO A 204 -2.71 5.26 -4.43
N VAL A 205 -2.22 4.17 -3.84
CA VAL A 205 -3.00 3.22 -3.04
C VAL A 205 -2.11 2.60 -1.96
N THR A 206 -2.53 2.74 -0.71
CA THR A 206 -1.72 2.41 0.46
C THR A 206 -2.32 1.24 1.23
N GLY A 207 -1.77 0.05 1.07
CA GLY A 207 -2.23 -1.13 1.83
C GLY A 207 -2.16 -0.94 3.34
N MET A 208 -1.07 -0.32 3.83
CA MET A 208 -0.85 -0.04 5.25
C MET A 208 -1.93 0.91 5.83
N ALA A 209 -2.38 1.91 5.08
CA ALA A 209 -3.45 2.79 5.52
C ALA A 209 -4.75 2.02 5.78
N HIS A 210 -5.04 0.98 4.98
CA HIS A 210 -6.21 0.14 5.14
C HIS A 210 -6.10 -0.82 6.33
N CYS A 211 -4.89 -1.09 6.84
CA CYS A 211 -4.70 -1.77 8.12
C CYS A 211 -5.14 -0.90 9.32
N VAL A 212 -5.17 0.44 9.15
CA VAL A 212 -5.69 1.41 10.13
C VAL A 212 -7.18 1.68 9.89
N LEU A 213 -7.58 1.84 8.62
CA LEU A 213 -8.97 2.18 8.25
C LEU A 213 -9.96 1.04 8.54
N ALA A 214 -9.55 -0.23 8.35
CA ALA A 214 -10.44 -1.36 8.58
C ALA A 214 -10.90 -1.47 10.04
N PRO A 215 -10.04 -1.45 11.08
CA PRO A 215 -10.50 -1.42 12.47
C PRO A 215 -11.25 -0.14 12.81
N TYR A 216 -10.84 1.02 12.27
CA TYR A 216 -11.57 2.29 12.46
C TYR A 216 -13.03 2.22 12.03
N TYR A 217 -13.30 1.65 10.84
CA TYR A 217 -14.64 1.52 10.32
C TYR A 217 -15.40 0.32 10.87
N ALA A 218 -14.71 -0.74 11.33
CA ALA A 218 -15.34 -1.88 11.94
C ALA A 218 -16.13 -1.49 13.20
N GLU A 219 -15.56 -0.66 14.05
CA GLU A 219 -16.22 -0.13 15.23
C GLU A 219 -17.44 0.72 14.88
N ARG A 220 -17.36 1.54 13.82
CA ARG A 220 -18.41 2.49 13.41
C ARG A 220 -19.54 1.87 12.61
N MET A 221 -19.23 0.86 11.80
CA MET A 221 -20.20 0.25 10.89
C MET A 221 -20.71 -1.12 11.36
N GLY A 222 -20.13 -1.67 12.44
CA GLY A 222 -20.53 -2.98 12.99
C GLY A 222 -20.28 -4.13 12.02
N LYS A 223 -19.27 -4.05 11.15
CA LYS A 223 -18.93 -5.10 10.18
C LYS A 223 -17.42 -5.29 10.07
N SER A 224 -17.00 -6.43 9.51
CA SER A 224 -15.58 -6.83 9.45
C SER A 224 -15.03 -6.97 8.02
N ARG A 225 -15.85 -6.70 7.00
CA ARG A 225 -15.46 -6.78 5.59
C ARG A 225 -15.81 -5.50 4.89
N PHE A 226 -14.89 -4.96 4.13
CA PHE A 226 -15.00 -3.67 3.47
C PHE A 226 -14.56 -3.76 2.01
N HIS A 227 -15.26 -3.04 1.16
CA HIS A 227 -14.83 -2.69 -0.18
C HIS A 227 -14.59 -1.17 -0.19
N ALA A 228 -13.34 -0.77 -0.29
CA ALA A 228 -12.90 0.61 -0.17
C ALA A 228 -12.30 1.13 -1.49
N TYR A 229 -12.21 2.43 -1.60
CA TYR A 229 -11.55 3.10 -2.71
C TYR A 229 -10.59 4.17 -2.20
N GLN A 230 -9.32 4.10 -2.61
CA GLN A 230 -8.39 5.20 -2.39
C GLN A 230 -8.49 6.16 -3.57
N ALA A 231 -8.98 7.38 -3.30
CA ALA A 231 -9.39 8.37 -4.29
C ALA A 231 -8.25 9.33 -4.70
N SER A 232 -7.04 8.78 -4.87
CA SER A 232 -5.93 9.51 -5.48
C SER A 232 -6.19 9.77 -6.98
N PRO A 233 -5.38 10.57 -7.68
CA PRO A 233 -5.50 10.77 -9.13
C PRO A 233 -5.47 9.48 -9.95
N ARG A 234 -4.73 8.45 -9.50
CA ARG A 234 -4.74 7.13 -10.15
C ARG A 234 -5.92 6.27 -9.69
N GLY A 235 -6.29 6.40 -8.43
CA GLY A 235 -7.35 5.64 -7.81
C GLY A 235 -7.06 4.14 -7.72
N GLY A 236 -7.72 3.44 -6.78
CA GLY A 236 -7.64 1.99 -6.70
C GLY A 236 -8.60 1.38 -5.69
N GLU A 237 -8.97 0.14 -5.94
CA GLU A 237 -9.93 -0.61 -5.13
C GLU A 237 -9.18 -1.51 -4.14
N VAL A 238 -9.63 -1.46 -2.88
CA VAL A 238 -9.06 -2.25 -1.80
C VAL A 238 -10.18 -3.01 -1.10
N TRP A 239 -10.01 -4.32 -0.98
CA TRP A 239 -10.82 -5.14 -0.09
C TRP A 239 -10.09 -5.31 1.23
N ALA A 240 -10.77 -5.08 2.33
CA ALA A 240 -10.21 -5.27 3.65
C ALA A 240 -11.10 -6.19 4.48
N ARG A 241 -10.50 -7.17 5.15
CA ARG A 241 -11.19 -8.07 6.05
C ARG A 241 -10.47 -8.09 7.39
N LEU A 242 -11.19 -7.73 8.46
CA LEU A 242 -10.66 -7.70 9.81
C LEU A 242 -10.63 -9.12 10.38
N GLY A 243 -9.47 -9.55 10.86
CA GLY A 243 -9.28 -10.71 11.72
C GLY A 243 -9.18 -10.31 13.19
N GLU A 244 -8.78 -11.23 14.04
CA GLU A 244 -8.61 -10.99 15.48
C GLU A 244 -7.45 -10.01 15.72
N ASP A 245 -6.24 -10.37 15.27
CA ASP A 245 -5.00 -9.58 15.38
C ASP A 245 -4.40 -9.21 14.01
N ARG A 246 -5.11 -9.52 12.91
CA ARG A 246 -4.68 -9.32 11.53
C ARG A 246 -5.70 -8.52 10.74
N VAL A 247 -5.25 -7.90 9.68
CA VAL A 247 -6.09 -7.35 8.61
C VAL A 247 -5.66 -7.97 7.29
N TYR A 248 -6.61 -8.55 6.59
CA TYR A 248 -6.39 -9.13 5.28
C TYR A 248 -6.71 -8.06 4.22
N ILE A 249 -5.67 -7.62 3.53
CA ILE A 249 -5.78 -6.56 2.51
C ILE A 249 -5.80 -7.19 1.14
N GLY A 250 -6.92 -7.05 0.45
CA GLY A 250 -7.16 -7.63 -0.86
C GLY A 250 -7.09 -6.60 -1.99
N GLY A 251 -6.60 -7.04 -3.15
CA GLY A 251 -6.57 -6.23 -4.37
C GLY A 251 -6.39 -7.07 -5.62
N LYS A 252 -6.71 -6.47 -6.76
CA LYS A 252 -6.32 -6.98 -8.07
C LYS A 252 -5.06 -6.27 -8.53
N ALA A 253 -4.38 -6.84 -9.52
CA ALA A 253 -3.23 -6.18 -10.13
C ALA A 253 -3.20 -6.44 -11.63
N VAL A 254 -2.48 -5.60 -12.35
CA VAL A 254 -2.33 -5.69 -13.81
C VAL A 254 -0.86 -5.52 -14.16
N THR A 255 -0.29 -6.47 -14.89
CA THR A 255 1.05 -6.35 -15.46
C THR A 255 1.00 -5.39 -16.65
N VAL A 256 1.73 -4.28 -16.57
CA VAL A 256 1.77 -3.23 -17.60
C VAL A 256 2.91 -3.43 -18.58
N ALA A 257 4.08 -3.88 -18.08
CA ALA A 257 5.25 -4.12 -18.90
C ALA A 257 6.11 -5.23 -18.32
N GLN A 258 6.87 -5.88 -19.20
CA GLN A 258 7.86 -6.90 -18.86
C GLN A 258 9.16 -6.61 -19.60
N GLY A 259 10.28 -6.85 -18.95
CA GLY A 259 11.60 -6.64 -19.53
C GLY A 259 12.69 -7.44 -18.83
N GLU A 260 13.93 -7.07 -19.09
CA GLU A 260 15.14 -7.67 -18.52
C GLU A 260 16.14 -6.60 -18.13
N LEU A 261 16.69 -6.69 -16.90
CA LEU A 261 17.83 -5.86 -16.53
C LEU A 261 19.09 -6.36 -17.23
N LEU A 262 19.74 -5.46 -17.98
CA LEU A 262 20.90 -5.78 -18.83
C LEU A 262 22.22 -5.72 -18.05
N HIS A 263 22.33 -4.82 -17.05
CA HIS A 263 23.53 -4.61 -16.25
C HIS A 263 23.44 -5.37 -14.92
N GLN A 264 24.20 -6.45 -14.78
CA GLN A 264 24.14 -7.40 -13.67
C GLN A 264 25.40 -7.40 -12.81
N LYS A 265 26.38 -6.51 -13.12
CA LYS A 265 27.58 -6.42 -12.30
C LYS A 265 27.24 -5.75 -10.97
N ALA A 266 27.46 -6.48 -9.88
CA ALA A 266 27.41 -5.97 -8.52
C ALA A 266 28.65 -5.12 -8.24
#